data_ce0ad2be9048112daedf97ad2f5bbd27
#
_entry.id   ce0ad2be9048112daedf97ad2f5bbd27
#
_cell.length_a   1.000
_cell.length_b   1.000
_cell.length_c   1.000
_cell.angle_alpha   90.00
_cell.angle_beta   90.00
_cell.angle_gamma   90.00
#
_symmetry.space_group_name_H-M   'P 1'
#
loop_
_entity.id
_entity.type
_entity.pdbx_description
1 polymer ?
#
loop_
_entity_poly.entity_id
_entity_poly.type
_entity_poly.pdbx_seq_one_letter_code
_entity_poly.pdbx_strand_id
1 'polypeptide(L)'
;MLESVLLTINIVLSVIVALVVVLKARKGAKRGAYVAPIHLGSVLLSAVVAFILTGAFTGMILSALAEMPLVEMLRELENVLGESFGEEVYELLSNFDPAIISYVVAIPAALMSPIIFFIIYIFSRMLFGAVRGVVVKACGIPKRTDVTGKTIGAVIGGLEGVLVVVLCLIPITSFLNIGTSVTKKIDFEDRAVAEVVDEIEEFNDAPVFGLIRSMGGEMLTYELTTVSLGGSRVNLMNEIEVGIEIYNNIMIITEGMGDEFVVTAEKQAAIDRIVTMVEQSDYLPMVLSSATHMLSGSFLGEIPENPTDPMDKVMAALGEFIESTTPSTITADLRTFVDAYFLLNENGVFDTLTSGDTEAIMQVLSEKDESGDTIIKKLVRALASNPHTKTIIATLNELSVSIMCDSLGFTGDTAQVYEDLKQGLNDIIAITPPEDKTDEEAVAAYKEELKTTLKDTITGSLENVASSEELDEIKEQLTDEVMDEMTDQVSNYLEQNPEITEMEDEDVTEIILSYYDAYLQYQQDGTLPDDLPFPLPGGESDGE
;
A
#
# COMPACT_ATOMS: atom_id res chain seq x y z
N MET A 1 -14.38 7.24 41.54
CA MET A 1 -13.91 8.62 41.89
C MET A 1 -13.81 9.48 40.65
N LEU A 2 -13.22 9.00 39.57
CA LEU A 2 -13.09 9.74 38.30
C LEU A 2 -14.47 10.04 37.70
N GLU A 3 -15.38 9.07 37.63
CA GLU A 3 -16.78 9.24 37.17
C GLU A 3 -17.47 10.44 37.82
N SER A 4 -17.43 10.54 39.17
CA SER A 4 -18.05 11.67 39.87
C SER A 4 -17.39 13.01 39.58
N VAL A 5 -16.09 13.03 39.28
CA VAL A 5 -15.36 14.24 38.87
C VAL A 5 -15.77 14.64 37.47
N LEU A 6 -15.76 13.71 36.51
CA LEU A 6 -16.13 13.95 35.12
C LEU A 6 -17.58 14.40 34.98
N LEU A 7 -18.50 13.74 35.70
CA LEU A 7 -19.90 14.15 35.78
C LEU A 7 -20.05 15.57 36.34
N THR A 8 -19.29 15.91 37.40
CA THR A 8 -19.31 17.26 37.98
C THR A 8 -18.78 18.30 36.95
N ILE A 9 -17.68 17.98 36.26
CA ILE A 9 -17.12 18.87 35.23
C ILE A 9 -18.15 19.08 34.11
N ASN A 10 -18.83 18.02 33.66
CA ASN A 10 -19.83 18.09 32.60
C ASN A 10 -21.03 18.97 32.99
N ILE A 11 -21.53 18.82 34.22
CA ILE A 11 -22.62 19.67 34.75
C ILE A 11 -22.16 21.12 34.79
N VAL A 12 -20.98 21.40 35.35
CA VAL A 12 -20.42 22.75 35.44
C VAL A 12 -20.24 23.35 34.05
N LEU A 13 -19.69 22.59 33.11
CA LEU A 13 -19.49 23.02 31.72
C LEU A 13 -20.82 23.33 31.03
N SER A 14 -21.83 22.48 31.20
CA SER A 14 -23.18 22.68 30.66
C SER A 14 -23.82 23.95 31.19
N VAL A 15 -23.65 24.22 32.47
CA VAL A 15 -24.14 25.46 33.11
C VAL A 15 -23.40 26.69 32.57
N ILE A 16 -22.09 26.60 32.41
CA ILE A 16 -21.28 27.70 31.81
C ILE A 16 -21.75 27.99 30.40
N VAL A 17 -21.91 26.95 29.57
CA VAL A 17 -22.39 27.06 28.18
C VAL A 17 -23.74 27.74 28.12
N ALA A 18 -24.72 27.25 28.91
CA ALA A 18 -26.05 27.82 28.99
C ALA A 18 -26.01 29.30 29.43
N LEU A 19 -25.18 29.60 30.42
CA LEU A 19 -25.01 30.99 30.93
C LEU A 19 -24.43 31.89 29.84
N VAL A 20 -23.40 31.46 29.11
CA VAL A 20 -22.80 32.23 28.02
C VAL A 20 -23.82 32.52 26.92
N VAL A 21 -24.58 31.51 26.48
CA VAL A 21 -25.64 31.65 25.47
C VAL A 21 -26.70 32.66 25.91
N VAL A 22 -27.20 32.52 27.15
CA VAL A 22 -28.21 33.44 27.72
C VAL A 22 -27.67 34.87 27.84
N LEU A 23 -26.45 35.03 28.32
CA LEU A 23 -25.81 36.37 28.43
C LEU A 23 -25.60 37.02 27.05
N LYS A 24 -25.22 36.25 26.04
CA LYS A 24 -25.06 36.70 24.66
C LYS A 24 -26.42 37.04 24.03
N ALA A 25 -27.46 36.24 24.24
CA ALA A 25 -28.83 36.52 23.80
C ALA A 25 -29.35 37.84 24.43
N ARG A 26 -29.14 38.01 25.73
CA ARG A 26 -29.51 39.27 26.43
C ARG A 26 -28.75 40.48 25.90
N LYS A 27 -27.44 40.33 25.60
CA LYS A 27 -26.64 41.41 24.96
C LYS A 27 -27.10 41.65 23.53
N GLY A 28 -27.46 40.63 22.78
CA GLY A 28 -28.00 40.75 21.42
C GLY A 28 -29.34 41.49 21.39
N ALA A 29 -30.26 41.19 22.35
CA ALA A 29 -31.49 41.95 22.50
C ALA A 29 -31.24 43.45 22.74
N LYS A 30 -30.26 43.78 23.55
CA LYS A 30 -29.88 45.21 23.78
C LYS A 30 -29.26 45.87 22.57
N ARG A 31 -28.63 45.13 21.67
CA ARG A 31 -28.02 45.65 20.42
C ARG A 31 -29.05 45.85 19.32
N GLY A 32 -30.11 45.05 19.33
CA GLY A 32 -31.19 45.06 18.34
C GLY A 32 -30.83 44.43 17.01
N ALA A 33 -31.81 44.44 16.09
CA ALA A 33 -31.76 43.69 14.83
C ALA A 33 -30.60 44.04 13.87
N TYR A 34 -30.08 45.28 13.90
CA TYR A 34 -29.05 45.71 12.97
C TYR A 34 -27.62 45.55 13.50
N VAL A 35 -27.41 45.72 14.81
CA VAL A 35 -26.07 45.65 15.41
C VAL A 35 -25.70 44.19 15.78
N ALA A 36 -26.66 43.35 16.14
CA ALA A 36 -26.40 41.94 16.50
C ALA A 36 -25.79 41.12 15.34
N PRO A 37 -26.24 41.24 14.06
CA PRO A 37 -25.59 40.54 12.92
C PRO A 37 -24.13 40.93 12.73
N ILE A 38 -23.76 42.20 12.94
CA ILE A 38 -22.38 42.68 12.82
C ILE A 38 -21.50 42.02 13.88
N HIS A 39 -22.04 41.77 15.06
CA HIS A 39 -21.33 41.03 16.11
C HIS A 39 -21.13 39.56 15.73
N LEU A 40 -22.15 38.89 15.21
CA LEU A 40 -22.05 37.52 14.71
C LEU A 40 -21.04 37.44 13.55
N GLY A 41 -21.14 38.37 12.59
CA GLY A 41 -20.19 38.45 11.46
C GLY A 41 -18.75 38.63 11.92
N SER A 42 -18.50 39.43 12.98
CA SER A 42 -17.15 39.57 13.54
C SER A 42 -16.65 38.28 14.23
N VAL A 43 -17.52 37.42 14.77
CA VAL A 43 -17.14 36.10 15.29
C VAL A 43 -16.72 35.19 14.16
N LEU A 44 -17.57 35.10 13.14
CA LEU A 44 -17.28 34.28 11.96
C LEU A 44 -15.99 34.68 11.27
N LEU A 45 -15.79 36.00 11.06
CA LEU A 45 -14.56 36.52 10.46
C LEU A 45 -13.33 36.21 11.33
N SER A 46 -13.46 36.31 12.66
CA SER A 46 -12.37 35.93 13.58
C SER A 46 -12.04 34.45 13.48
N ALA A 47 -13.04 33.56 13.32
CA ALA A 47 -12.85 32.10 13.16
C ALA A 47 -12.15 31.80 11.84
N VAL A 48 -12.60 32.40 10.73
CA VAL A 48 -12.00 32.20 9.40
C VAL A 48 -10.52 32.64 9.39
N VAL A 49 -10.24 33.82 9.93
CA VAL A 49 -8.86 34.33 10.02
C VAL A 49 -8.02 33.43 10.93
N ALA A 50 -8.57 32.97 12.06
CA ALA A 50 -7.86 32.04 12.93
C ALA A 50 -7.52 30.75 12.22
N PHE A 51 -8.47 30.18 11.48
CA PHE A 51 -8.28 28.96 10.72
C PHE A 51 -7.15 29.11 9.68
N ILE A 52 -7.20 30.14 8.86
CA ILE A 52 -6.17 30.41 7.83
C ILE A 52 -4.79 30.61 8.46
N LEU A 53 -4.72 31.41 9.52
CA LEU A 53 -3.45 31.69 10.19
C LEU A 53 -2.91 30.46 10.94
N THR A 54 -3.77 29.60 11.48
CA THR A 54 -3.34 28.35 12.11
C THR A 54 -2.57 27.48 11.14
N GLY A 55 -3.10 27.25 9.93
CA GLY A 55 -2.39 26.50 8.90
C GLY A 55 -1.02 27.08 8.56
N ALA A 56 -0.94 28.42 8.43
CA ALA A 56 0.34 29.11 8.18
C ALA A 56 1.33 28.95 9.36
N PHE A 57 0.86 29.09 10.60
CA PHE A 57 1.71 28.93 11.79
C PHE A 57 2.15 27.48 11.99
N THR A 58 1.25 26.51 11.78
CA THR A 58 1.60 25.10 11.83
C THR A 58 2.65 24.75 10.78
N GLY A 59 2.52 25.28 9.54
CA GLY A 59 3.53 25.14 8.50
C GLY A 59 4.88 25.76 8.88
N MET A 60 4.89 26.91 9.52
CA MET A 60 6.14 27.53 10.03
C MET A 60 6.79 26.70 11.14
N ILE A 61 6.00 26.13 12.04
CA ILE A 61 6.50 25.26 13.10
C ILE A 61 7.11 23.99 12.49
N LEU A 62 6.43 23.38 11.53
CA LEU A 62 6.93 22.22 10.78
C LEU A 62 8.26 22.54 10.09
N SER A 63 8.35 23.66 9.38
CA SER A 63 9.61 24.06 8.73
C SER A 63 10.73 24.29 9.75
N ALA A 64 10.44 24.92 10.86
CA ALA A 64 11.43 25.19 11.91
C ALA A 64 11.90 23.89 12.60
N LEU A 65 11.00 22.94 12.80
CA LEU A 65 11.32 21.65 13.38
C LEU A 65 12.08 20.75 12.38
N ALA A 66 11.75 20.80 11.09
CA ALA A 66 12.46 20.08 10.04
C ALA A 66 13.90 20.60 9.82
N GLU A 67 14.16 21.89 10.16
CA GLU A 67 15.50 22.49 10.11
C GLU A 67 16.33 22.20 11.37
N MET A 68 15.70 21.70 12.46
CA MET A 68 16.45 21.32 13.67
C MET A 68 17.29 20.06 13.39
N PRO A 69 18.56 20.04 13.84
CA PRO A 69 19.34 18.83 13.79
C PRO A 69 18.59 17.72 14.54
N LEU A 70 18.40 16.57 13.89
CA LEU A 70 17.73 15.40 14.49
C LEU A 70 18.29 15.06 15.87
N VAL A 71 19.60 15.23 16.04
CA VAL A 71 20.33 15.02 17.31
C VAL A 71 19.79 15.91 18.46
N GLU A 72 19.46 17.17 18.19
CA GLU A 72 18.93 18.08 19.23
C GLU A 72 17.50 17.71 19.60
N MET A 73 16.70 17.31 18.63
CA MET A 73 15.32 16.90 18.84
C MET A 73 15.24 15.58 19.63
N LEU A 74 16.10 14.62 19.32
CA LEU A 74 16.18 13.35 20.04
C LEU A 74 16.72 13.54 21.46
N ARG A 75 17.67 14.45 21.68
CA ARG A 75 18.14 14.81 23.01
C ARG A 75 17.06 15.44 23.88
N GLU A 76 16.17 16.25 23.30
CA GLU A 76 15.01 16.78 24.02
C GLU A 76 13.98 15.68 24.34
N LEU A 77 13.77 14.72 23.43
CA LEU A 77 12.94 13.53 23.65
C LEU A 77 13.55 12.59 24.72
N GLU A 78 14.87 12.39 24.72
CA GLU A 78 15.61 11.64 25.74
C GLU A 78 15.41 12.23 27.15
N ASN A 79 15.45 13.55 27.26
CA ASN A 79 15.15 14.25 28.52
C ASN A 79 13.71 14.00 29.04
N VAL A 80 12.78 13.69 28.15
CA VAL A 80 11.36 13.47 28.48
C VAL A 80 11.05 11.98 28.70
N LEU A 81 11.67 11.06 27.92
CA LEU A 81 11.32 9.63 27.86
C LEU A 81 12.34 8.71 28.57
N GLY A 82 13.53 9.21 28.93
CA GLY A 82 14.58 8.49 29.63
C GLY A 82 15.73 7.99 28.73
N GLU A 83 16.91 7.85 29.33
CA GLU A 83 18.19 7.59 28.64
C GLU A 83 18.22 6.31 27.78
N SER A 84 17.49 5.25 28.16
CA SER A 84 17.52 3.97 27.45
C SER A 84 16.80 3.96 26.09
N PHE A 85 15.95 4.95 25.84
CA PHE A 85 15.18 5.03 24.60
C PHE A 85 15.91 5.84 23.52
N GLY A 86 16.88 6.67 23.93
CA GLY A 86 17.53 7.63 23.04
C GLY A 86 18.52 7.02 22.05
N GLU A 87 19.34 6.06 22.49
CA GLU A 87 20.47 5.55 21.70
C GLU A 87 20.01 4.61 20.59
N GLU A 88 19.11 3.66 20.88
CA GLU A 88 18.54 2.74 19.87
C GLU A 88 17.66 3.47 18.84
N VAL A 89 16.84 4.43 19.32
CA VAL A 89 16.01 5.24 18.44
C VAL A 89 16.86 6.20 17.59
N TYR A 90 17.97 6.70 18.12
CA TYR A 90 18.91 7.53 17.37
C TYR A 90 19.60 6.77 16.24
N GLU A 91 20.09 5.54 16.50
CA GLU A 91 20.71 4.69 15.50
C GLU A 91 19.71 4.32 14.40
N LEU A 92 18.47 4.00 14.79
CA LEU A 92 17.39 3.73 13.87
C LEU A 92 17.06 4.97 13.01
N LEU A 93 16.79 6.12 13.63
CA LEU A 93 16.37 7.34 12.94
C LEU A 93 17.50 8.05 12.18
N SER A 94 18.77 7.87 12.57
CA SER A 94 19.90 8.46 11.84
C SER A 94 20.08 7.86 10.45
N ASN A 95 19.54 6.67 10.23
CA ASN A 95 19.54 5.96 8.96
C ASN A 95 18.28 6.26 8.11
N PHE A 96 17.26 6.93 8.67
CA PHE A 96 16.04 7.25 7.93
C PHE A 96 16.18 8.49 7.03
N ASP A 97 15.50 8.46 5.88
CA ASP A 97 15.37 9.61 5.00
C ASP A 97 14.85 10.83 5.78
N PRO A 98 15.42 12.04 5.57
CA PRO A 98 14.92 13.28 6.16
C PRO A 98 13.41 13.52 5.96
N ALA A 99 12.82 12.95 4.92
CA ALA A 99 11.37 12.96 4.72
C ALA A 99 10.63 12.25 5.86
N ILE A 100 11.08 11.08 6.33
CA ILE A 100 10.46 10.35 7.45
C ILE A 100 10.54 11.14 8.75
N ILE A 101 11.67 11.82 8.97
CA ILE A 101 11.87 12.66 10.15
C ILE A 101 10.86 13.80 10.19
N SER A 102 10.57 14.41 9.04
CA SER A 102 9.59 15.48 8.95
C SER A 102 8.19 15.04 9.37
N TYR A 103 7.87 13.75 9.24
CA TYR A 103 6.59 13.18 9.69
C TYR A 103 6.53 12.95 11.20
N VAL A 104 7.61 12.43 11.80
CA VAL A 104 7.68 12.30 13.26
C VAL A 104 7.47 13.66 13.94
N VAL A 105 7.99 14.70 13.31
CA VAL A 105 7.83 16.09 13.76
C VAL A 105 6.43 16.64 13.48
N ALA A 106 5.75 16.15 12.44
CA ALA A 106 4.41 16.60 12.10
C ALA A 106 3.36 16.21 13.16
N ILE A 107 3.55 15.10 13.86
CA ILE A 107 2.62 14.63 14.90
C ILE A 107 2.46 15.68 16.02
N PRO A 108 3.54 16.16 16.69
CA PRO A 108 3.42 17.22 17.67
C PRO A 108 2.83 18.53 17.10
N ALA A 109 3.20 18.90 15.88
CA ALA A 109 2.68 20.11 15.24
C ALA A 109 1.17 20.02 14.98
N ALA A 110 0.68 18.88 14.51
CA ALA A 110 -0.75 18.63 14.30
C ALA A 110 -1.53 18.60 15.63
N LEU A 111 -0.96 17.99 16.68
CA LEU A 111 -1.55 18.01 18.02
C LEU A 111 -1.64 19.41 18.60
N MET A 112 -0.65 20.27 18.34
CA MET A 112 -0.65 21.65 18.81
C MET A 112 -1.59 22.57 18.02
N SER A 113 -1.99 22.19 16.82
CA SER A 113 -2.79 23.01 15.91
C SER A 113 -4.13 23.50 16.52
N PRO A 114 -4.93 22.69 17.25
CA PRO A 114 -6.14 23.17 17.91
C PRO A 114 -5.87 24.24 19.00
N ILE A 115 -4.74 24.13 19.70
CA ILE A 115 -4.31 25.12 20.71
C ILE A 115 -3.92 26.42 20.02
N ILE A 116 -3.13 26.33 18.95
CA ILE A 116 -2.71 27.47 18.13
C ILE A 116 -3.94 28.18 17.58
N PHE A 117 -4.90 27.43 17.03
CA PHE A 117 -6.18 27.97 16.56
C PHE A 117 -6.89 28.76 17.66
N PHE A 118 -7.01 28.22 18.85
CA PHE A 118 -7.67 28.88 19.96
C PHE A 118 -6.99 30.22 20.36
N ILE A 119 -5.66 30.20 20.44
CA ILE A 119 -4.88 31.42 20.75
C ILE A 119 -5.10 32.48 19.67
N ILE A 120 -4.94 32.10 18.39
CA ILE A 120 -5.13 33.04 17.28
C ILE A 120 -6.59 33.51 17.22
N TYR A 121 -7.55 32.66 17.50
CA TYR A 121 -8.97 33.00 17.56
C TYR A 121 -9.23 34.10 18.62
N ILE A 122 -8.66 33.96 19.83
CA ILE A 122 -8.80 34.98 20.89
C ILE A 122 -8.23 36.32 20.41
N PHE A 123 -7.01 36.33 19.86
CA PHE A 123 -6.40 37.55 19.35
C PHE A 123 -7.20 38.18 18.20
N SER A 124 -7.60 37.40 17.23
CA SER A 124 -8.45 37.84 16.11
C SER A 124 -9.78 38.41 16.62
N ARG A 125 -10.35 37.74 17.63
CA ARG A 125 -11.60 38.18 18.27
C ARG A 125 -11.47 39.52 18.97
N MET A 126 -10.34 39.80 19.63
CA MET A 126 -10.04 41.09 20.23
C MET A 126 -9.88 42.19 19.16
N LEU A 127 -9.11 41.91 18.09
CA LEU A 127 -8.89 42.82 16.98
C LEU A 127 -10.20 43.20 16.26
N PHE A 128 -10.95 42.16 15.80
CA PHE A 128 -12.24 42.41 15.12
C PHE A 128 -13.30 42.99 16.06
N GLY A 129 -13.16 42.75 17.36
CA GLY A 129 -13.97 43.43 18.39
C GLY A 129 -13.76 44.94 18.43
N ALA A 130 -12.50 45.39 18.32
CA ALA A 130 -12.15 46.78 18.26
C ALA A 130 -12.60 47.43 16.93
N VAL A 131 -12.28 46.79 15.79
CA VAL A 131 -12.69 47.25 14.45
C VAL A 131 -14.22 47.41 14.36
N ARG A 132 -14.97 46.40 14.82
CA ARG A 132 -16.44 46.47 14.89
C ARG A 132 -16.92 47.67 15.67
N GLY A 133 -16.30 47.98 16.83
CA GLY A 133 -16.64 49.14 17.64
C GLY A 133 -16.51 50.46 16.86
N VAL A 134 -15.46 50.57 16.03
CA VAL A 134 -15.24 51.71 15.14
C VAL A 134 -16.30 51.75 14.04
N VAL A 135 -16.54 50.59 13.35
CA VAL A 135 -17.51 50.50 12.23
C VAL A 135 -18.92 50.88 12.69
N VAL A 136 -19.40 50.35 13.82
CA VAL A 136 -20.74 50.66 14.33
C VAL A 136 -20.90 52.14 14.65
N LYS A 137 -19.85 52.78 15.20
CA LYS A 137 -19.85 54.22 15.50
C LYS A 137 -19.75 55.07 14.24
N ALA A 138 -18.82 54.75 13.34
CA ALA A 138 -18.55 55.54 12.13
C ALA A 138 -19.72 55.49 11.13
N CYS A 139 -20.35 54.32 10.99
CA CYS A 139 -21.51 54.15 10.10
C CYS A 139 -22.84 54.62 10.72
N GLY A 140 -22.84 55.06 11.97
CA GLY A 140 -24.05 55.57 12.64
C GLY A 140 -25.20 54.56 12.70
N ILE A 141 -24.88 53.23 12.80
CA ILE A 141 -25.86 52.14 12.68
C ILE A 141 -26.88 52.25 13.82
N PRO A 142 -28.18 52.41 13.52
CA PRO A 142 -29.19 52.59 14.53
C PRO A 142 -29.44 51.30 15.32
N LYS A 143 -29.64 51.45 16.63
CA LYS A 143 -30.09 50.30 17.47
C LYS A 143 -31.60 50.19 17.34
N ARG A 144 -32.10 49.26 16.51
CA ARG A 144 -33.53 48.95 16.49
C ARG A 144 -33.89 48.13 17.72
N THR A 145 -34.53 48.79 18.69
CA THR A 145 -34.86 48.24 20.02
C THR A 145 -36.37 48.13 20.27
N ASP A 146 -37.18 48.20 19.21
CA ASP A 146 -38.60 47.77 19.29
C ASP A 146 -38.71 46.26 19.64
N VAL A 147 -39.91 45.80 19.95
CA VAL A 147 -40.11 44.41 20.37
C VAL A 147 -39.53 43.39 19.38
N THR A 148 -39.80 43.61 18.08
CA THR A 148 -39.29 42.74 17.01
C THR A 148 -37.76 42.84 16.91
N GLY A 149 -37.21 44.03 17.01
CA GLY A 149 -35.76 44.25 16.98
C GLY A 149 -35.01 43.62 18.15
N LYS A 150 -35.63 43.63 19.33
CA LYS A 150 -35.08 42.95 20.53
C LYS A 150 -35.15 41.41 20.36
N THR A 151 -36.24 40.87 19.82
CA THR A 151 -36.37 39.43 19.60
C THR A 151 -35.35 38.93 18.59
N ILE A 152 -35.24 39.57 17.41
CA ILE A 152 -34.24 39.24 16.40
C ILE A 152 -32.82 39.35 16.98
N GLY A 153 -32.56 40.46 17.70
CA GLY A 153 -31.28 40.64 18.36
C GLY A 153 -30.93 39.58 19.40
N ALA A 154 -31.95 39.07 20.13
CA ALA A 154 -31.77 37.99 21.09
C ALA A 154 -31.41 36.66 20.40
N VAL A 155 -32.13 36.32 19.33
CA VAL A 155 -31.88 35.08 18.56
C VAL A 155 -30.44 35.11 17.97
N ILE A 156 -30.08 36.22 17.31
CA ILE A 156 -28.72 36.34 16.74
C ILE A 156 -27.65 36.38 17.83
N GLY A 157 -27.91 37.01 18.98
CA GLY A 157 -27.01 36.98 20.13
C GLY A 157 -26.89 35.58 20.74
N GLY A 158 -27.95 34.79 20.75
CA GLY A 158 -27.94 33.39 21.15
C GLY A 158 -27.04 32.56 20.22
N LEU A 159 -27.22 32.70 18.90
CA LEU A 159 -26.35 32.06 17.89
C LEU A 159 -24.89 32.51 18.03
N GLU A 160 -24.62 33.81 18.26
CA GLU A 160 -23.27 34.28 18.60
C GLU A 160 -22.71 33.55 19.83
N GLY A 161 -23.55 33.33 20.85
CA GLY A 161 -23.17 32.61 22.06
C GLY A 161 -22.78 31.16 21.82
N VAL A 162 -23.62 30.45 21.11
CA VAL A 162 -23.36 29.04 20.72
C VAL A 162 -22.07 28.93 19.92
N LEU A 163 -21.91 29.75 18.87
CA LEU A 163 -20.71 29.74 18.03
C LEU A 163 -19.43 30.05 18.82
N VAL A 164 -19.46 31.02 19.74
CA VAL A 164 -18.30 31.32 20.60
C VAL A 164 -17.95 30.13 21.49
N VAL A 165 -18.95 29.43 22.04
CA VAL A 165 -18.72 28.25 22.87
C VAL A 165 -18.09 27.13 22.05
N VAL A 166 -18.64 26.83 20.88
CA VAL A 166 -18.09 25.81 19.98
C VAL A 166 -16.62 26.12 19.68
N LEU A 167 -16.31 27.34 19.23
CA LEU A 167 -14.94 27.74 18.86
C LEU A 167 -13.96 27.72 20.06
N CYS A 168 -14.45 28.00 21.28
CA CYS A 168 -13.62 27.93 22.49
C CYS A 168 -13.37 26.50 22.98
N LEU A 169 -14.28 25.57 22.70
CA LEU A 169 -14.17 24.18 23.14
C LEU A 169 -13.50 23.27 22.10
N ILE A 170 -13.23 23.76 20.87
CA ILE A 170 -12.53 22.98 19.83
C ILE A 170 -11.26 22.30 20.36
N PRO A 171 -10.32 22.96 21.07
CA PRO A 171 -9.13 22.27 21.55
C PRO A 171 -9.46 21.07 22.44
N ILE A 172 -10.39 21.25 23.38
CA ILE A 172 -10.80 20.18 24.30
C ILE A 172 -11.46 19.04 23.54
N THR A 173 -12.38 19.37 22.62
CA THR A 173 -13.06 18.37 21.79
C THR A 173 -12.06 17.62 20.89
N SER A 174 -11.07 18.32 20.33
CA SER A 174 -10.04 17.71 19.50
C SER A 174 -9.22 16.69 20.30
N PHE A 175 -8.75 17.04 21.49
CA PHE A 175 -8.00 16.11 22.33
C PHE A 175 -8.85 14.94 22.82
N LEU A 176 -10.12 15.18 23.17
CA LEU A 176 -11.04 14.11 23.55
C LEU A 176 -11.29 13.15 22.36
N ASN A 177 -11.51 13.67 21.16
CA ASN A 177 -11.73 12.85 19.98
C ASN A 177 -10.48 12.02 19.66
N ILE A 178 -9.28 12.62 19.68
CA ILE A 178 -8.03 11.87 19.50
C ILE A 178 -7.90 10.78 20.55
N GLY A 179 -8.11 11.12 21.83
CA GLY A 179 -8.03 10.16 22.93
C GLY A 179 -9.03 8.99 22.77
N THR A 180 -10.29 9.29 22.49
CA THR A 180 -11.32 8.26 22.33
C THR A 180 -11.15 7.42 21.05
N SER A 181 -10.61 7.98 19.96
CA SER A 181 -10.29 7.19 18.76
C SER A 181 -9.17 6.18 19.04
N VAL A 182 -8.15 6.58 19.80
CA VAL A 182 -7.06 5.69 20.23
C VAL A 182 -7.61 4.59 21.16
N THR A 183 -8.33 4.99 22.19
CA THR A 183 -8.74 4.05 23.26
C THR A 183 -9.79 3.03 22.82
N LYS A 184 -10.68 3.39 21.88
CA LYS A 184 -11.70 2.46 21.36
C LYS A 184 -11.15 1.26 20.61
N LYS A 185 -9.95 1.37 20.08
CA LYS A 185 -9.35 0.36 19.22
C LYS A 185 -8.29 -0.49 19.94
N ILE A 186 -7.89 -0.08 21.14
CA ILE A 186 -6.93 -0.82 21.97
C ILE A 186 -7.71 -1.65 22.99
N ASP A 187 -7.52 -2.96 22.94
CA ASP A 187 -8.04 -3.85 23.99
C ASP A 187 -7.09 -3.78 25.19
N PHE A 188 -7.57 -3.17 26.28
CA PHE A 188 -6.77 -3.00 27.49
C PHE A 188 -6.96 -4.23 28.40
N GLU A 189 -5.92 -5.01 28.58
CA GLU A 189 -5.91 -6.14 29.53
C GLU A 189 -6.09 -5.65 30.98
N ASP A 190 -5.62 -4.43 31.30
CA ASP A 190 -5.78 -3.83 32.63
C ASP A 190 -7.17 -3.23 32.78
N ARG A 191 -8.00 -3.89 33.59
CA ARG A 191 -9.36 -3.48 33.90
C ARG A 191 -9.46 -2.05 34.45
N ALA A 192 -8.45 -1.58 35.17
CA ALA A 192 -8.46 -0.22 35.71
C ALA A 192 -8.26 0.83 34.59
N VAL A 193 -7.49 0.50 33.55
CA VAL A 193 -7.31 1.34 32.37
C VAL A 193 -8.58 1.33 31.53
N ALA A 194 -9.20 0.17 31.30
CA ALA A 194 -10.47 0.05 30.58
C ALA A 194 -11.59 0.88 31.24
N GLU A 195 -11.73 0.83 32.56
CA GLU A 195 -12.70 1.67 33.30
C GLU A 195 -12.47 3.18 33.10
N VAL A 196 -11.21 3.62 33.05
CA VAL A 196 -10.86 5.04 32.78
C VAL A 196 -11.23 5.43 31.34
N VAL A 197 -11.02 4.55 30.39
CA VAL A 197 -11.37 4.75 28.99
C VAL A 197 -12.88 4.89 28.83
N ASP A 198 -13.67 3.98 29.41
CA ASP A 198 -15.13 4.02 29.38
C ASP A 198 -15.67 5.36 29.98
N GLU A 199 -15.09 5.81 31.11
CA GLU A 199 -15.46 7.08 31.73
C GLU A 199 -15.10 8.30 30.82
N ILE A 200 -13.99 8.27 30.10
CA ILE A 200 -13.62 9.32 29.14
C ILE A 200 -14.56 9.33 27.92
N GLU A 201 -14.97 8.16 27.46
CA GLU A 201 -15.95 8.04 26.37
C GLU A 201 -17.30 8.60 26.77
N GLU A 202 -17.82 8.22 27.94
CA GLU A 202 -19.08 8.76 28.49
C GLU A 202 -19.01 10.28 28.66
N PHE A 203 -17.86 10.80 29.09
CA PHE A 203 -17.62 12.24 29.15
C PHE A 203 -17.66 12.91 27.78
N ASN A 204 -17.04 12.29 26.75
CA ASN A 204 -17.05 12.80 25.37
C ASN A 204 -18.46 12.76 24.75
N ASP A 205 -19.32 11.82 25.18
CA ASP A 205 -20.71 11.73 24.72
C ASP A 205 -21.67 12.70 25.44
N ALA A 206 -21.14 13.49 26.35
CA ALA A 206 -21.94 14.47 27.09
C ALA A 206 -22.62 15.48 26.13
N PRO A 207 -23.81 16.00 26.51
CA PRO A 207 -24.63 16.87 25.65
C PRO A 207 -23.90 18.10 25.09
N VAL A 208 -22.91 18.64 25.82
CA VAL A 208 -22.13 19.80 25.39
C VAL A 208 -21.23 19.42 24.19
N PHE A 209 -20.57 18.28 24.25
CA PHE A 209 -19.71 17.80 23.15
C PHE A 209 -20.54 17.29 21.99
N GLY A 210 -21.71 16.66 22.24
CA GLY A 210 -22.70 16.33 21.22
C GLY A 210 -23.18 17.57 20.43
N LEU A 211 -23.40 18.70 21.11
CA LEU A 211 -23.71 19.97 20.44
C LEU A 211 -22.57 20.43 19.54
N ILE A 212 -21.31 20.33 19.99
CA ILE A 212 -20.14 20.74 19.21
C ILE A 212 -20.01 19.87 17.97
N ARG A 213 -20.17 18.54 18.12
CA ARG A 213 -20.16 17.57 16.99
C ARG A 213 -21.25 17.92 15.97
N SER A 214 -22.48 18.13 16.42
CA SER A 214 -23.60 18.46 15.52
C SER A 214 -23.42 19.79 14.75
N MET A 215 -22.58 20.67 15.23
CA MET A 215 -22.24 21.95 14.60
C MET A 215 -20.98 21.88 13.72
N GLY A 216 -20.49 20.70 13.38
CA GLY A 216 -19.32 20.52 12.53
C GLY A 216 -17.99 20.56 13.29
N GLY A 217 -18.02 20.36 14.62
CA GLY A 217 -16.79 20.31 15.44
C GLY A 217 -15.84 19.21 15.03
N GLU A 218 -16.35 18.06 14.61
CA GLU A 218 -15.52 16.96 14.08
C GLU A 218 -14.81 17.35 12.78
N MET A 219 -15.53 17.96 11.85
CA MET A 219 -14.92 18.47 10.60
C MET A 219 -13.85 19.52 10.88
N LEU A 220 -14.08 20.42 11.84
CA LEU A 220 -13.08 21.42 12.24
C LEU A 220 -11.87 20.76 12.91
N THR A 221 -12.06 19.74 13.73
CA THR A 221 -10.99 18.97 14.35
C THR A 221 -10.17 18.27 13.28
N TYR A 222 -10.84 17.59 12.35
CA TYR A 222 -10.19 16.90 11.23
C TYR A 222 -9.32 17.87 10.41
N GLU A 223 -9.85 19.01 10.01
CA GLU A 223 -9.11 20.00 9.24
C GLU A 223 -7.95 20.64 10.04
N LEU A 224 -8.13 20.86 11.35
CA LEU A 224 -7.06 21.42 12.20
C LEU A 224 -5.94 20.42 12.46
N THR A 225 -6.21 19.12 12.45
CA THR A 225 -5.20 18.05 12.60
C THR A 225 -4.62 17.59 11.27
N THR A 226 -5.04 18.19 10.15
CA THR A 226 -4.47 17.94 8.83
C THR A 226 -3.28 18.88 8.60
N VAL A 227 -2.13 18.29 8.27
CA VAL A 227 -0.89 19.01 7.95
C VAL A 227 -0.49 18.74 6.50
N SER A 228 0.25 19.68 5.89
CA SER A 228 0.79 19.50 4.54
C SER A 228 2.27 19.14 4.62
N LEU A 229 2.62 17.98 4.11
CA LEU A 229 3.96 17.41 4.14
C LEU A 229 4.35 16.93 2.75
N GLY A 230 5.49 17.38 2.24
CA GLY A 230 5.98 16.94 0.93
C GLY A 230 5.02 17.17 -0.25
N GLY A 231 4.02 18.06 -0.09
CA GLY A 231 2.96 18.30 -1.08
C GLY A 231 1.69 17.44 -0.87
N SER A 232 1.71 16.47 0.02
CA SER A 232 0.55 15.66 0.43
C SER A 232 -0.13 16.25 1.67
N ARG A 233 -1.43 16.00 1.80
CA ARG A 233 -2.19 16.36 3.00
C ARG A 233 -2.32 15.11 3.87
N VAL A 234 -1.75 15.16 5.07
CA VAL A 234 -1.75 14.07 6.04
C VAL A 234 -2.65 14.44 7.20
N ASN A 235 -3.63 13.61 7.52
CA ASN A 235 -4.50 13.81 8.67
C ASN A 235 -4.07 12.95 9.84
N LEU A 236 -3.68 13.59 10.95
CA LEU A 236 -3.18 12.89 12.14
C LEU A 236 -4.20 11.91 12.73
N MET A 237 -5.50 12.22 12.68
CA MET A 237 -6.54 11.33 13.21
C MET A 237 -6.59 10.02 12.43
N ASN A 238 -6.56 10.12 11.10
CA ASN A 238 -6.52 8.96 10.22
C ASN A 238 -5.26 8.12 10.48
N GLU A 239 -4.09 8.76 10.56
CA GLU A 239 -2.82 8.05 10.78
C GLU A 239 -2.77 7.35 12.14
N ILE A 240 -3.32 7.95 13.18
CA ILE A 240 -3.44 7.30 14.50
C ILE A 240 -4.35 6.07 14.41
N GLU A 241 -5.49 6.18 13.74
CA GLU A 241 -6.43 5.06 13.56
C GLU A 241 -5.79 3.91 12.79
N VAL A 242 -5.11 4.23 11.69
CA VAL A 242 -4.35 3.25 10.89
C VAL A 242 -3.26 2.60 11.73
N GLY A 243 -2.48 3.39 12.46
CA GLY A 243 -1.40 2.87 13.30
C GLY A 243 -1.88 1.88 14.36
N ILE A 244 -3.02 2.15 15.00
CA ILE A 244 -3.62 1.26 16.00
C ILE A 244 -4.12 -0.04 15.34
N GLU A 245 -4.79 0.07 14.20
CA GLU A 245 -5.25 -1.12 13.46
C GLU A 245 -4.07 -2.01 13.04
N ILE A 246 -2.98 -1.41 12.56
CA ILE A 246 -1.75 -2.14 12.24
C ILE A 246 -1.19 -2.81 13.48
N TYR A 247 -1.08 -2.08 14.60
CA TYR A 247 -0.59 -2.64 15.86
C TYR A 247 -1.42 -3.86 16.30
N ASN A 248 -2.75 -3.76 16.29
CA ASN A 248 -3.65 -4.85 16.66
C ASN A 248 -3.44 -6.08 15.74
N ASN A 249 -3.27 -5.86 14.43
CA ASN A 249 -3.02 -6.97 13.50
C ASN A 249 -1.61 -7.56 13.67
N ILE A 250 -0.59 -6.76 14.00
CA ILE A 250 0.74 -7.27 14.36
C ILE A 250 0.66 -8.16 15.61
N MET A 251 -0.13 -7.79 16.62
CA MET A 251 -0.33 -8.62 17.81
C MET A 251 -0.93 -9.99 17.44
N ILE A 252 -1.91 -10.04 16.53
CA ILE A 252 -2.47 -11.31 16.03
C ILE A 252 -1.40 -12.15 15.33
N ILE A 253 -0.57 -11.52 14.50
CA ILE A 253 0.50 -12.21 13.78
C ILE A 253 1.55 -12.77 14.75
N THR A 254 1.89 -12.00 15.77
CA THR A 254 2.92 -12.38 16.77
C THR A 254 2.40 -13.30 17.87
N GLU A 255 1.08 -13.45 18.02
CA GLU A 255 0.50 -14.36 18.99
C GLU A 255 0.89 -15.80 18.71
N GLY A 256 1.46 -16.46 19.73
CA GLY A 256 1.93 -17.84 19.62
C GLY A 256 3.17 -18.01 18.74
N MET A 257 3.92 -16.95 18.47
CA MET A 257 5.23 -17.06 17.82
C MET A 257 6.19 -17.86 18.73
N GLY A 258 6.45 -19.12 18.35
CA GLY A 258 7.51 -19.96 18.86
C GLY A 258 8.70 -19.95 17.90
N ASP A 259 9.50 -21.01 17.91
CA ASP A 259 10.65 -21.16 17.01
C ASP A 259 10.25 -21.35 15.52
N GLU A 260 8.98 -21.67 15.24
CA GLU A 260 8.43 -21.83 13.89
C GLU A 260 7.26 -20.86 13.67
N PHE A 261 7.34 -20.08 12.58
CA PHE A 261 6.27 -19.19 12.17
C PHE A 261 5.26 -19.97 11.32
N VAL A 262 4.13 -20.34 11.93
CA VAL A 262 3.01 -20.98 11.22
C VAL A 262 1.99 -19.95 10.80
N VAL A 263 1.73 -19.83 9.50
CA VAL A 263 0.70 -18.96 8.94
C VAL A 263 -0.66 -19.64 9.07
N THR A 264 -1.50 -19.08 9.94
CA THR A 264 -2.91 -19.49 10.07
C THR A 264 -3.80 -18.58 9.21
N ALA A 265 -5.02 -19.01 8.89
CA ALA A 265 -5.98 -18.16 8.17
C ALA A 265 -6.27 -16.83 8.89
N GLU A 266 -6.17 -16.81 10.22
CA GLU A 266 -6.31 -15.58 11.01
C GLU A 266 -5.12 -14.64 10.84
N LYS A 267 -3.89 -15.16 10.84
CA LYS A 267 -2.67 -14.39 10.58
C LYS A 267 -2.63 -13.87 9.16
N GLN A 268 -3.06 -14.68 8.19
CA GLN A 268 -3.20 -14.26 6.79
C GLN A 268 -4.17 -13.08 6.68
N ALA A 269 -5.37 -13.20 7.27
CA ALA A 269 -6.32 -12.10 7.28
C ALA A 269 -5.80 -10.84 8.01
N ALA A 270 -4.93 -10.99 9.02
CA ALA A 270 -4.30 -9.87 9.71
C ALA A 270 -3.26 -9.17 8.81
N ILE A 271 -2.46 -9.93 8.06
CA ILE A 271 -1.50 -9.38 7.08
C ILE A 271 -2.24 -8.62 5.97
N ASP A 272 -3.31 -9.18 5.40
CA ASP A 272 -4.14 -8.50 4.39
C ASP A 272 -4.72 -7.18 4.92
N ARG A 273 -5.16 -7.16 6.19
CA ARG A 273 -5.63 -5.93 6.81
C ARG A 273 -4.51 -4.91 6.96
N ILE A 274 -3.29 -5.32 7.31
CA ILE A 274 -2.14 -4.41 7.39
C ILE A 274 -1.88 -3.77 6.02
N VAL A 275 -1.85 -4.54 4.94
CA VAL A 275 -1.70 -4.01 3.57
C VAL A 275 -2.81 -3.00 3.26
N THR A 276 -4.07 -3.33 3.59
CA THR A 276 -5.21 -2.43 3.41
C THR A 276 -5.07 -1.14 4.24
N MET A 277 -4.54 -1.23 5.47
CA MET A 277 -4.29 -0.04 6.30
C MET A 277 -3.17 0.83 5.73
N VAL A 278 -2.13 0.23 5.17
CA VAL A 278 -1.08 0.98 4.45
C VAL A 278 -1.68 1.74 3.26
N GLU A 279 -2.59 1.13 2.50
CA GLU A 279 -3.30 1.79 1.39
C GLU A 279 -4.15 2.99 1.86
N GLN A 280 -4.71 2.92 3.06
CA GLN A 280 -5.55 3.98 3.62
C GLN A 280 -4.76 5.11 4.29
N SER A 281 -3.49 4.89 4.56
CA SER A 281 -2.60 5.89 5.15
C SER A 281 -2.08 6.85 4.09
N ASP A 282 -2.14 8.15 4.40
CA ASP A 282 -1.46 9.18 3.61
C ASP A 282 0.07 9.19 3.84
N TYR A 283 0.53 8.51 4.91
CA TYR A 283 1.88 8.57 5.43
C TYR A 283 2.70 7.30 5.21
N LEU A 284 2.14 6.13 5.52
CA LEU A 284 2.86 4.86 5.51
C LEU A 284 3.46 4.49 4.15
N PRO A 285 2.80 4.75 3.00
CA PRO A 285 3.42 4.50 1.70
C PRO A 285 4.75 5.23 1.52
N MET A 286 4.88 6.44 2.03
CA MET A 286 6.11 7.23 1.95
C MET A 286 7.20 6.67 2.87
N VAL A 287 6.82 6.27 4.10
CA VAL A 287 7.76 5.64 5.05
C VAL A 287 8.26 4.31 4.50
N LEU A 288 7.35 3.48 4.02
CA LEU A 288 7.69 2.15 3.54
C LEU A 288 8.55 2.20 2.28
N SER A 289 8.23 3.08 1.31
CA SER A 289 9.08 3.21 0.13
C SER A 289 10.49 3.68 0.50
N SER A 290 10.62 4.64 1.43
CA SER A 290 11.93 5.08 1.93
C SER A 290 12.66 3.98 2.71
N ALA A 291 11.94 3.22 3.55
CA ALA A 291 12.51 2.10 4.28
C ALA A 291 12.98 0.98 3.32
N THR A 292 12.23 0.72 2.25
CA THR A 292 12.60 -0.27 1.23
C THR A 292 13.91 0.12 0.56
N HIS A 293 14.07 1.39 0.17
CA HIS A 293 15.35 1.89 -0.39
C HIS A 293 16.53 1.77 0.58
N MET A 294 16.31 1.99 1.88
CA MET A 294 17.37 1.82 2.87
C MET A 294 17.78 0.36 3.07
N LEU A 295 16.78 -0.52 3.09
CA LEU A 295 17.00 -1.95 3.28
C LEU A 295 17.70 -2.59 2.07
N SER A 296 17.54 -2.03 0.86
CA SER A 296 18.17 -2.56 -0.35
C SER A 296 19.67 -2.75 -0.18
N GLY A 297 20.38 -1.72 0.27
CA GLY A 297 21.82 -1.77 0.48
C GLY A 297 22.28 -2.75 1.57
N SER A 298 21.41 -3.09 2.53
CA SER A 298 21.73 -4.02 3.62
C SER A 298 21.36 -5.47 3.30
N PHE A 299 20.30 -5.68 2.52
CA PHE A 299 19.78 -7.02 2.21
C PHE A 299 20.40 -7.64 0.96
N LEU A 300 20.65 -6.84 -0.07
CA LEU A 300 21.10 -7.33 -1.37
C LEU A 300 22.63 -7.47 -1.46
N GLY A 301 23.37 -6.90 -0.51
CA GLY A 301 24.84 -6.91 -0.55
C GLY A 301 25.42 -6.11 -1.72
N GLU A 302 26.66 -6.41 -2.12
CA GLU A 302 27.27 -5.85 -3.31
C GLU A 302 26.79 -6.68 -4.54
N ILE A 303 25.86 -6.13 -5.32
CA ILE A 303 25.42 -6.72 -6.58
C ILE A 303 26.51 -6.43 -7.63
N PRO A 304 27.01 -7.45 -8.37
CA PRO A 304 27.96 -7.23 -9.45
C PRO A 304 27.37 -6.31 -10.54
N GLU A 305 28.18 -5.39 -11.10
CA GLU A 305 27.74 -4.51 -12.20
C GLU A 305 27.27 -5.29 -13.45
N ASN A 306 27.77 -6.51 -13.66
CA ASN A 306 27.37 -7.40 -14.73
C ASN A 306 27.17 -8.81 -14.17
N PRO A 307 25.98 -9.12 -13.63
CA PRO A 307 25.70 -10.41 -13.04
C PRO A 307 25.68 -11.49 -14.12
N THR A 308 26.48 -12.53 -13.94
CA THR A 308 26.52 -13.70 -14.83
C THR A 308 25.92 -14.93 -14.16
N ASP A 309 25.97 -14.99 -12.84
CA ASP A 309 25.34 -16.05 -12.06
C ASP A 309 23.82 -15.82 -12.01
N PRO A 310 22.99 -16.86 -12.20
CA PRO A 310 21.54 -16.71 -12.16
C PRO A 310 21.01 -16.10 -10.86
N MET A 311 21.60 -16.42 -9.71
CA MET A 311 21.20 -15.82 -8.43
C MET A 311 21.56 -14.35 -8.35
N ASP A 312 22.74 -13.95 -8.86
CA ASP A 312 23.15 -12.54 -8.93
C ASP A 312 22.20 -11.74 -9.83
N LYS A 313 21.67 -12.34 -10.92
CA LYS A 313 20.65 -11.72 -11.78
C LYS A 313 19.34 -11.51 -11.05
N VAL A 314 18.87 -12.50 -10.27
CA VAL A 314 17.68 -12.36 -9.43
C VAL A 314 17.87 -11.24 -8.40
N MET A 315 19.04 -11.18 -7.75
CA MET A 315 19.35 -10.14 -6.79
C MET A 315 19.43 -8.75 -7.45
N ALA A 316 19.95 -8.66 -8.68
CA ALA A 316 19.96 -7.44 -9.46
C ALA A 316 18.55 -6.98 -9.84
N ALA A 317 17.68 -7.89 -10.27
CA ALA A 317 16.28 -7.60 -10.58
C ALA A 317 15.48 -7.15 -9.35
N LEU A 318 15.73 -7.76 -8.19
CA LEU A 318 15.18 -7.33 -6.92
C LEU A 318 15.70 -5.93 -6.53
N GLY A 319 16.98 -5.64 -6.79
CA GLY A 319 17.58 -4.32 -6.57
C GLY A 319 16.90 -3.25 -7.43
N GLU A 320 16.75 -3.49 -8.72
CA GLU A 320 16.04 -2.59 -9.64
C GLU A 320 14.59 -2.37 -9.23
N PHE A 321 13.89 -3.44 -8.85
CA PHE A 321 12.53 -3.35 -8.32
C PHE A 321 12.47 -2.44 -7.08
N ILE A 322 13.35 -2.65 -6.11
CA ILE A 322 13.41 -1.84 -4.88
C ILE A 322 13.73 -0.37 -5.20
N GLU A 323 14.68 -0.11 -6.10
CA GLU A 323 15.04 1.26 -6.51
C GLU A 323 13.90 1.97 -7.26
N SER A 324 13.07 1.24 -7.98
CA SER A 324 11.92 1.78 -8.70
C SER A 324 10.67 1.98 -7.80
N THR A 325 10.67 1.42 -6.60
CA THR A 325 9.56 1.54 -5.66
C THR A 325 9.34 2.99 -5.22
N THR A 326 8.11 3.46 -5.33
CA THR A 326 7.69 4.83 -4.97
C THR A 326 6.53 4.78 -3.97
N PRO A 327 6.18 5.89 -3.29
CA PRO A 327 4.99 5.92 -2.45
C PRO A 327 3.68 5.59 -3.17
N SER A 328 3.63 5.73 -4.49
CA SER A 328 2.44 5.41 -5.29
C SER A 328 2.37 3.94 -5.72
N THR A 329 3.47 3.22 -5.68
CA THR A 329 3.55 1.82 -6.12
C THR A 329 3.66 0.85 -4.95
N ILE A 330 4.25 1.27 -3.83
CA ILE A 330 4.59 0.42 -2.68
C ILE A 330 3.41 -0.42 -2.16
N THR A 331 2.19 0.10 -2.21
CA THR A 331 1.00 -0.63 -1.74
C THR A 331 0.64 -1.78 -2.68
N ALA A 332 0.70 -1.55 -3.99
CA ALA A 332 0.52 -2.61 -4.99
C ALA A 332 1.65 -3.65 -4.90
N ASP A 333 2.89 -3.16 -4.72
CA ASP A 333 4.08 -3.99 -4.57
C ASP A 333 3.94 -4.90 -3.34
N LEU A 334 3.57 -4.34 -2.18
CA LEU A 334 3.34 -5.11 -0.94
C LEU A 334 2.23 -6.16 -1.12
N ARG A 335 1.12 -5.80 -1.76
CA ARG A 335 0.02 -6.75 -2.00
C ARG A 335 0.51 -7.92 -2.85
N THR A 336 1.19 -7.62 -3.95
CA THR A 336 1.76 -8.64 -4.84
C THR A 336 2.72 -9.58 -4.10
N PHE A 337 3.61 -9.04 -3.27
CA PHE A 337 4.53 -9.87 -2.48
C PHE A 337 3.84 -10.67 -1.39
N VAL A 338 2.83 -10.12 -0.76
CA VAL A 338 2.03 -10.85 0.25
C VAL A 338 1.28 -12.00 -0.41
N ASP A 339 0.66 -11.78 -1.57
CA ASP A 339 -0.04 -12.83 -2.31
C ASP A 339 0.94 -13.93 -2.77
N ALA A 340 2.11 -13.53 -3.30
CA ALA A 340 3.18 -14.47 -3.67
C ALA A 340 3.71 -15.26 -2.45
N TYR A 341 3.92 -14.58 -1.32
CA TYR A 341 4.35 -15.21 -0.07
C TYR A 341 3.35 -16.27 0.41
N PHE A 342 2.06 -15.94 0.44
CA PHE A 342 1.04 -16.91 0.84
C PHE A 342 0.98 -18.10 -0.09
N LEU A 343 1.04 -17.86 -1.40
CA LEU A 343 1.06 -18.92 -2.39
C LEU A 343 2.22 -19.90 -2.16
N LEU A 344 3.43 -19.38 -1.95
CA LEU A 344 4.62 -20.19 -1.69
C LEU A 344 4.55 -20.94 -0.34
N ASN A 345 4.03 -20.25 0.70
CA ASN A 345 3.92 -20.84 2.04
C ASN A 345 2.86 -21.95 2.10
N GLU A 346 1.68 -21.74 1.51
CA GLU A 346 0.60 -22.73 1.49
C GLU A 346 1.01 -24.04 0.79
N ASN A 347 1.94 -23.95 -0.14
CA ASN A 347 2.43 -25.08 -0.91
C ASN A 347 3.78 -25.65 -0.38
N GLY A 348 4.25 -25.21 0.78
CA GLY A 348 5.45 -25.76 1.44
C GLY A 348 6.77 -25.45 0.73
N VAL A 349 6.79 -24.46 -0.17
CA VAL A 349 8.00 -24.11 -0.94
C VAL A 349 9.11 -23.62 -0.02
N PHE A 350 8.79 -22.89 1.06
CA PHE A 350 9.80 -22.42 2.02
C PHE A 350 10.49 -23.54 2.79
N ASP A 351 9.78 -24.62 3.12
CA ASP A 351 10.37 -25.80 3.77
C ASP A 351 11.39 -26.46 2.85
N THR A 352 11.11 -26.47 1.56
CA THR A 352 12.00 -27.02 0.53
C THR A 352 13.18 -26.10 0.25
N LEU A 353 12.97 -24.77 0.21
CA LEU A 353 14.04 -23.76 0.07
C LEU A 353 15.11 -23.89 1.15
N THR A 354 14.71 -24.18 2.39
CA THR A 354 15.67 -24.36 3.52
C THR A 354 16.55 -25.58 3.35
N SER A 355 16.15 -26.57 2.55
CA SER A 355 16.96 -27.75 2.25
C SER A 355 18.12 -27.47 1.30
N GLY A 356 18.05 -26.40 0.49
CA GLY A 356 19.02 -26.07 -0.55
C GLY A 356 19.00 -27.03 -1.75
N ASP A 357 17.97 -27.88 -1.83
CA ASP A 357 17.79 -28.86 -2.90
C ASP A 357 16.97 -28.23 -4.05
N THR A 358 17.67 -27.79 -5.09
CA THR A 358 17.07 -27.10 -6.23
C THR A 358 16.07 -28.00 -6.99
N GLU A 359 16.36 -29.31 -7.08
CA GLU A 359 15.49 -30.29 -7.74
C GLU A 359 14.16 -30.43 -6.97
N ALA A 360 14.24 -30.55 -5.64
CA ALA A 360 13.05 -30.60 -4.78
C ALA A 360 12.23 -29.29 -4.84
N ILE A 361 12.88 -28.12 -4.95
CA ILE A 361 12.21 -26.83 -5.13
C ILE A 361 11.44 -26.80 -6.44
N MET A 362 12.07 -27.21 -7.54
CA MET A 362 11.44 -27.24 -8.85
C MET A 362 10.30 -28.25 -8.92
N GLN A 363 10.45 -29.39 -8.26
CA GLN A 363 9.37 -30.38 -8.17
C GLN A 363 8.13 -29.80 -7.47
N VAL A 364 8.30 -29.10 -6.36
CA VAL A 364 7.18 -28.46 -5.65
C VAL A 364 6.56 -27.34 -6.50
N LEU A 365 7.38 -26.52 -7.16
CA LEU A 365 6.89 -25.42 -8.00
C LEU A 365 6.12 -25.89 -9.23
N SER A 366 6.48 -27.07 -9.79
CA SER A 366 5.82 -27.69 -10.93
C SER A 366 4.62 -28.57 -10.54
N GLU A 367 4.35 -28.79 -9.24
CA GLU A 367 3.21 -29.59 -8.79
C GLU A 367 1.88 -28.94 -9.20
N LYS A 368 1.02 -29.71 -9.86
CA LYS A 368 -0.29 -29.25 -10.32
C LYS A 368 -1.31 -29.36 -9.20
N ASP A 369 -2.10 -28.33 -9.03
CA ASP A 369 -3.23 -28.34 -8.10
C ASP A 369 -4.48 -29.03 -8.68
N GLU A 370 -5.61 -28.98 -7.94
CA GLU A 370 -6.90 -29.53 -8.36
C GLU A 370 -7.46 -28.87 -9.65
N SER A 371 -7.00 -27.65 -10.00
CA SER A 371 -7.37 -26.93 -11.22
C SER A 371 -6.48 -27.26 -12.42
N GLY A 372 -5.37 -27.97 -12.21
CA GLY A 372 -4.35 -28.27 -13.20
C GLY A 372 -3.30 -27.16 -13.36
N ASP A 373 -3.39 -26.07 -12.60
CA ASP A 373 -2.39 -25.00 -12.61
C ASP A 373 -1.21 -25.34 -11.69
N THR A 374 0.01 -25.10 -12.16
CA THR A 374 1.22 -25.25 -11.34
C THR A 374 1.39 -24.07 -10.38
N ILE A 375 2.13 -24.30 -9.27
CA ILE A 375 2.41 -23.25 -8.29
C ILE A 375 3.16 -22.08 -8.94
N ILE A 376 4.11 -22.38 -9.81
CA ILE A 376 4.88 -21.34 -10.49
C ILE A 376 4.02 -20.53 -11.46
N LYS A 377 3.07 -21.15 -12.17
CA LYS A 377 2.10 -20.43 -13.01
C LYS A 377 1.28 -19.44 -12.20
N LYS A 378 0.80 -19.85 -11.03
CA LYS A 378 0.09 -18.97 -10.10
C LYS A 378 0.97 -17.85 -9.57
N LEU A 379 2.24 -18.15 -9.26
CA LEU A 379 3.22 -17.18 -8.80
C LEU A 379 3.49 -16.13 -9.88
N VAL A 380 3.74 -16.56 -11.10
CA VAL A 380 3.97 -15.65 -12.24
C VAL A 380 2.74 -14.79 -12.50
N ARG A 381 1.54 -15.36 -12.48
CA ARG A 381 0.29 -14.58 -12.60
C ARG A 381 0.12 -13.55 -11.48
N ALA A 382 0.43 -13.92 -10.24
CA ALA A 382 0.37 -13.02 -9.10
C ALA A 382 1.36 -11.85 -9.28
N LEU A 383 2.58 -12.14 -9.72
CA LEU A 383 3.60 -11.14 -10.02
C LEU A 383 3.21 -10.27 -11.23
N ALA A 384 2.73 -10.87 -12.32
CA ALA A 384 2.37 -10.17 -13.56
C ALA A 384 1.20 -9.19 -13.38
N SER A 385 0.37 -9.39 -12.35
CA SER A 385 -0.66 -8.42 -11.99
C SER A 385 -0.10 -7.04 -11.65
N ASN A 386 1.19 -6.95 -11.32
CA ASN A 386 1.88 -5.71 -10.98
C ASN A 386 2.92 -5.35 -12.05
N PRO A 387 2.74 -4.23 -12.77
CA PRO A 387 3.69 -3.81 -13.82
C PRO A 387 5.14 -3.62 -13.34
N HIS A 388 5.36 -3.42 -12.03
CA HIS A 388 6.68 -3.23 -11.44
C HIS A 388 7.50 -4.52 -11.34
N THR A 389 6.85 -5.68 -11.40
CA THR A 389 7.53 -6.98 -11.23
C THR A 389 7.99 -7.60 -12.56
N LYS A 390 7.81 -6.92 -13.68
CA LYS A 390 8.18 -7.46 -15.02
C LYS A 390 9.65 -7.91 -15.10
N THR A 391 10.57 -7.13 -14.55
CA THR A 391 12.00 -7.49 -14.54
C THR A 391 12.24 -8.77 -13.71
N ILE A 392 11.53 -8.93 -12.60
CA ILE A 392 11.62 -10.14 -11.76
C ILE A 392 11.11 -11.35 -12.53
N ILE A 393 9.97 -11.23 -13.23
CA ILE A 393 9.40 -12.31 -14.04
C ILE A 393 10.36 -12.72 -15.15
N ALA A 394 10.88 -11.75 -15.90
CA ALA A 394 11.86 -12.03 -16.96
C ALA A 394 13.09 -12.78 -16.41
N THR A 395 13.59 -12.38 -15.23
CA THR A 395 14.73 -13.02 -14.58
C THR A 395 14.38 -14.44 -14.09
N LEU A 396 13.18 -14.66 -13.57
CA LEU A 396 12.71 -15.98 -13.16
C LEU A 396 12.57 -16.92 -14.38
N ASN A 397 12.11 -16.40 -15.51
CA ASN A 397 12.03 -17.15 -16.75
C ASN A 397 13.42 -17.55 -17.25
N GLU A 398 14.37 -16.62 -17.25
CA GLU A 398 15.77 -16.91 -17.61
C GLU A 398 16.36 -17.97 -16.65
N LEU A 399 16.11 -17.87 -15.36
CA LEU A 399 16.54 -18.87 -14.38
C LEU A 399 15.94 -20.25 -14.68
N SER A 400 14.66 -20.33 -15.02
CA SER A 400 13.98 -21.57 -15.37
C SER A 400 14.60 -22.23 -16.61
N VAL A 401 14.88 -21.45 -17.65
CA VAL A 401 15.60 -21.92 -18.84
C VAL A 401 17.01 -22.39 -18.50
N SER A 402 17.71 -21.66 -17.62
CA SER A 402 19.07 -22.06 -17.19
C SER A 402 19.06 -23.42 -16.50
N ILE A 403 18.13 -23.63 -15.56
CA ILE A 403 18.00 -24.90 -14.85
C ILE A 403 17.66 -26.05 -15.83
N MET A 404 16.78 -25.80 -16.78
CA MET A 404 16.42 -26.78 -17.80
C MET A 404 17.63 -27.13 -18.68
N CYS A 405 18.38 -26.14 -19.15
CA CYS A 405 19.59 -26.36 -19.94
C CYS A 405 20.65 -27.15 -19.17
N ASP A 406 20.88 -26.79 -17.91
CA ASP A 406 21.83 -27.49 -17.04
C ASP A 406 21.40 -28.97 -16.81
N SER A 407 20.11 -29.22 -16.62
CA SER A 407 19.57 -30.59 -16.45
C SER A 407 19.72 -31.44 -17.71
N LEU A 408 19.70 -30.84 -18.86
CA LEU A 408 19.94 -31.47 -20.16
C LEU A 408 21.45 -31.60 -20.51
N GLY A 409 22.33 -31.05 -19.68
CA GLY A 409 23.79 -31.04 -19.87
C GLY A 409 24.29 -29.97 -20.83
N PHE A 410 23.46 -29.03 -21.23
CA PHE A 410 23.84 -27.90 -22.08
C PHE A 410 24.58 -26.84 -21.27
N THR A 411 25.59 -26.21 -21.89
CA THR A 411 26.40 -25.18 -21.26
C THR A 411 26.55 -23.99 -22.20
N GLY A 412 26.03 -22.82 -21.85
CA GLY A 412 26.14 -21.64 -22.72
C GLY A 412 25.34 -20.44 -22.20
N ASP A 413 24.97 -19.54 -23.10
CA ASP A 413 24.19 -18.33 -22.79
C ASP A 413 22.69 -18.65 -22.75
N THR A 414 22.21 -19.04 -21.58
CA THR A 414 20.81 -19.42 -21.35
C THR A 414 19.83 -18.24 -21.43
N ALA A 415 20.30 -16.99 -21.23
CA ALA A 415 19.46 -15.80 -21.42
C ALA A 415 19.06 -15.65 -22.90
N GLN A 416 20.03 -15.93 -23.81
CA GLN A 416 19.73 -15.88 -25.24
C GLN A 416 18.76 -16.97 -25.66
N VAL A 417 18.81 -18.16 -25.04
CA VAL A 417 17.84 -19.25 -25.30
C VAL A 417 16.42 -18.80 -25.00
N TYR A 418 16.21 -18.12 -23.87
CA TYR A 418 14.89 -17.60 -23.49
C TYR A 418 14.37 -16.59 -24.53
N GLU A 419 15.18 -15.62 -24.91
CA GLU A 419 14.80 -14.60 -25.90
C GLU A 419 14.51 -15.22 -27.27
N ASP A 420 15.34 -16.16 -27.70
CA ASP A 420 15.17 -16.86 -28.99
C ASP A 420 13.90 -17.73 -28.98
N LEU A 421 13.60 -18.44 -27.88
CA LEU A 421 12.36 -19.19 -27.72
C LEU A 421 11.13 -18.26 -27.75
N LYS A 422 11.15 -17.18 -26.99
CA LYS A 422 10.07 -16.21 -26.96
C LYS A 422 9.81 -15.60 -28.35
N GLN A 423 10.87 -15.20 -29.03
CA GLN A 423 10.76 -14.67 -30.40
C GLN A 423 10.19 -15.73 -31.36
N GLY A 424 10.70 -16.96 -31.30
CA GLY A 424 10.23 -18.03 -32.16
C GLY A 424 8.77 -18.42 -31.91
N LEU A 425 8.33 -18.43 -30.64
CA LEU A 425 6.93 -18.64 -30.31
C LEU A 425 6.03 -17.52 -30.86
N ASN A 426 6.47 -16.27 -30.79
CA ASN A 426 5.75 -15.14 -31.38
C ASN A 426 5.70 -15.23 -32.91
N ASP A 427 6.79 -15.67 -33.55
CA ASP A 427 6.82 -15.88 -34.99
C ASP A 427 5.84 -17.00 -35.42
N ILE A 428 5.73 -18.07 -34.61
CA ILE A 428 4.75 -19.15 -34.81
C ILE A 428 3.32 -18.65 -34.72
N ILE A 429 3.00 -17.84 -33.69
CA ILE A 429 1.65 -17.27 -33.50
C ILE A 429 1.27 -16.30 -34.63
N ALA A 430 2.24 -15.59 -35.17
CA ALA A 430 2.03 -14.63 -36.26
C ALA A 430 1.60 -15.33 -37.58
N ILE A 431 1.85 -16.65 -37.72
CA ILE A 431 1.45 -17.42 -38.90
C ILE A 431 -0.08 -17.57 -38.90
N THR A 432 -0.73 -16.94 -39.86
CA THR A 432 -2.20 -16.93 -39.91
C THR A 432 -2.75 -18.18 -40.58
N PRO A 433 -3.62 -18.94 -39.92
CA PRO A 433 -4.27 -20.09 -40.55
C PRO A 433 -5.15 -19.65 -41.73
N PRO A 434 -5.32 -20.51 -42.78
CA PRO A 434 -6.10 -20.17 -43.95
C PRO A 434 -7.58 -20.00 -43.61
N GLU A 435 -8.24 -18.97 -44.16
CA GLU A 435 -9.68 -18.73 -43.97
C GLU A 435 -10.55 -19.90 -44.50
N ASP A 436 -10.12 -20.48 -45.63
CA ASP A 436 -10.80 -21.64 -46.23
C ASP A 436 -10.00 -22.93 -45.93
N LYS A 437 -10.46 -23.66 -44.90
CA LYS A 437 -9.85 -24.93 -44.48
C LYS A 437 -10.08 -26.10 -45.49
N THR A 438 -10.89 -25.87 -46.55
CA THR A 438 -11.10 -26.87 -47.61
C THR A 438 -10.14 -26.68 -48.78
N ASP A 439 -9.36 -25.62 -48.79
CA ASP A 439 -8.32 -25.37 -49.78
C ASP A 439 -7.04 -26.15 -49.36
N GLU A 440 -6.88 -27.35 -49.93
CA GLU A 440 -5.76 -28.24 -49.60
C GLU A 440 -4.40 -27.60 -49.88
N GLU A 441 -4.26 -26.72 -50.88
CA GLU A 441 -3.01 -26.07 -51.22
C GLU A 441 -2.67 -24.97 -50.16
N ALA A 442 -3.66 -24.19 -49.72
CA ALA A 442 -3.49 -23.18 -48.68
C ALA A 442 -3.17 -23.81 -47.31
N VAL A 443 -3.84 -24.89 -46.95
CA VAL A 443 -3.58 -25.67 -45.72
C VAL A 443 -2.18 -26.28 -45.73
N ALA A 444 -1.74 -26.84 -46.85
CA ALA A 444 -0.41 -27.42 -46.98
C ALA A 444 0.69 -26.33 -46.87
N ALA A 445 0.48 -25.15 -47.49
CA ALA A 445 1.42 -24.02 -47.39
C ALA A 445 1.53 -23.52 -45.95
N TYR A 446 0.41 -23.37 -45.22
CA TYR A 446 0.37 -22.97 -43.81
C TYR A 446 1.15 -23.96 -42.93
N LYS A 447 0.92 -25.25 -43.09
CA LYS A 447 1.64 -26.29 -42.31
C LYS A 447 3.13 -26.33 -42.62
N GLU A 448 3.55 -26.12 -43.86
CA GLU A 448 4.97 -26.08 -44.24
C GLU A 448 5.68 -24.81 -43.67
N GLU A 449 5.00 -23.68 -43.64
CA GLU A 449 5.51 -22.46 -43.00
C GLU A 449 5.65 -22.67 -41.48
N LEU A 450 4.62 -23.24 -40.84
CA LEU A 450 4.62 -23.56 -39.41
C LEU A 450 5.73 -24.55 -39.07
N LYS A 451 5.89 -25.64 -39.86
CA LYS A 451 6.94 -26.64 -39.71
C LYS A 451 8.35 -26.02 -39.78
N THR A 452 8.55 -25.12 -40.74
CA THR A 452 9.84 -24.47 -40.95
C THR A 452 10.15 -23.55 -39.76
N THR A 453 9.19 -22.72 -39.35
CA THR A 453 9.36 -21.79 -38.23
C THR A 453 9.60 -22.55 -36.91
N LEU A 454 8.86 -23.63 -36.65
CA LEU A 454 9.08 -24.50 -35.49
C LEU A 454 10.49 -25.08 -35.46
N LYS A 455 10.95 -25.64 -36.60
CA LYS A 455 12.29 -26.19 -36.69
C LYS A 455 13.38 -25.15 -36.46
N ASP A 456 13.22 -23.97 -37.04
CA ASP A 456 14.16 -22.86 -36.89
C ASP A 456 14.16 -22.34 -35.46
N THR A 457 13.00 -22.27 -34.79
CA THR A 457 12.88 -21.91 -33.37
C THR A 457 13.64 -22.88 -32.49
N ILE A 458 13.40 -24.20 -32.61
CA ILE A 458 14.05 -25.21 -31.77
C ILE A 458 15.57 -25.23 -32.02
N THR A 459 16.00 -25.24 -33.27
CA THR A 459 17.44 -25.31 -33.58
C THR A 459 18.17 -24.00 -33.28
N GLY A 460 17.52 -22.85 -33.53
CA GLY A 460 18.09 -21.52 -33.28
C GLY A 460 18.26 -21.23 -31.80
N SER A 461 17.25 -21.57 -30.98
CA SER A 461 17.34 -21.35 -29.52
C SER A 461 18.45 -22.20 -28.87
N LEU A 462 18.78 -23.36 -29.42
CA LEU A 462 19.83 -24.22 -28.87
C LEU A 462 21.24 -23.94 -29.42
N GLU A 463 21.38 -23.10 -30.46
CA GLU A 463 22.71 -22.78 -31.06
C GLU A 463 23.67 -22.13 -30.05
N ASN A 464 23.16 -21.43 -29.05
CA ASN A 464 23.97 -20.74 -28.05
C ASN A 464 24.39 -21.61 -26.86
N VAL A 465 23.78 -22.77 -26.66
CA VAL A 465 23.99 -23.65 -25.49
C VAL A 465 24.47 -25.05 -25.84
N ALA A 466 24.10 -25.58 -27.00
CA ALA A 466 24.50 -26.90 -27.45
C ALA A 466 25.83 -26.85 -28.22
N SER A 467 26.66 -27.87 -28.06
CA SER A 467 27.84 -28.07 -28.93
C SER A 467 27.39 -28.39 -30.35
N SER A 468 28.29 -28.21 -31.33
CA SER A 468 27.96 -28.55 -32.73
C SER A 468 27.58 -30.02 -32.92
N GLU A 469 28.12 -30.94 -32.12
CA GLU A 469 27.84 -32.39 -32.16
C GLU A 469 26.44 -32.66 -31.59
N GLU A 470 26.08 -32.06 -30.46
CA GLU A 470 24.74 -32.16 -29.82
C GLU A 470 23.67 -31.56 -30.74
N LEU A 471 23.96 -30.39 -31.33
CA LEU A 471 23.02 -29.73 -32.25
C LEU A 471 22.77 -30.56 -33.51
N ASP A 472 23.81 -31.27 -34.02
CA ASP A 472 23.67 -32.16 -35.16
C ASP A 472 22.84 -33.40 -34.78
N GLU A 473 23.02 -33.93 -33.58
CA GLU A 473 22.18 -35.04 -33.06
C GLU A 473 20.71 -34.61 -32.91
N ILE A 474 20.46 -33.43 -32.39
CA ILE A 474 19.09 -32.87 -32.28
C ILE A 474 18.48 -32.70 -33.68
N LYS A 475 19.22 -32.14 -34.63
CA LYS A 475 18.75 -32.02 -36.01
C LYS A 475 18.46 -33.36 -36.71
N GLU A 476 19.20 -34.41 -36.37
CA GLU A 476 18.92 -35.76 -36.85
C GLU A 476 17.67 -36.35 -36.22
N GLN A 477 17.36 -36.04 -34.94
CA GLN A 477 16.14 -36.45 -34.26
C GLN A 477 14.89 -35.70 -34.75
N LEU A 478 15.01 -34.46 -35.19
CA LEU A 478 13.94 -33.67 -35.80
C LEU A 478 13.66 -34.16 -37.24
N THR A 479 13.27 -35.43 -37.36
CA THR A 479 12.88 -36.04 -38.64
C THR A 479 11.62 -35.38 -39.21
N ASP A 480 11.37 -35.55 -40.51
CA ASP A 480 10.16 -35.00 -41.13
C ASP A 480 8.88 -35.51 -40.46
N GLU A 481 8.87 -36.76 -40.00
CA GLU A 481 7.72 -37.41 -39.33
C GLU A 481 7.44 -36.72 -37.97
N VAL A 482 8.50 -36.52 -37.17
CA VAL A 482 8.41 -35.81 -35.88
C VAL A 482 7.95 -34.35 -36.09
N MET A 483 8.52 -33.66 -37.07
CA MET A 483 8.14 -32.29 -37.37
C MET A 483 6.71 -32.16 -37.89
N ASP A 484 6.21 -33.11 -38.66
CA ASP A 484 4.81 -33.13 -39.11
C ASP A 484 3.85 -33.32 -37.93
N GLU A 485 4.16 -34.19 -36.99
CA GLU A 485 3.36 -34.40 -35.78
C GLU A 485 3.36 -33.16 -34.89
N MET A 486 4.51 -32.56 -34.64
CA MET A 486 4.63 -31.28 -33.91
C MET A 486 3.81 -30.18 -34.57
N THR A 487 3.90 -30.05 -35.89
CA THR A 487 3.16 -29.06 -36.65
C THR A 487 1.65 -29.23 -36.53
N ASP A 488 1.17 -30.50 -36.59
CA ASP A 488 -0.25 -30.78 -36.44
C ASP A 488 -0.75 -30.44 -35.02
N GLN A 489 0.02 -30.69 -33.99
CA GLN A 489 -0.36 -30.37 -32.61
C GLN A 489 -0.35 -28.85 -32.37
N VAL A 490 0.68 -28.15 -32.83
CA VAL A 490 0.74 -26.66 -32.74
C VAL A 490 -0.40 -26.02 -33.53
N SER A 491 -0.69 -26.53 -34.75
CA SER A 491 -1.83 -26.05 -35.53
C SER A 491 -3.15 -26.22 -34.76
N ASN A 492 -3.36 -27.39 -34.14
CA ASN A 492 -4.55 -27.65 -33.34
C ASN A 492 -4.62 -26.75 -32.10
N TYR A 493 -3.50 -26.48 -31.42
CA TYR A 493 -3.44 -25.58 -30.28
C TYR A 493 -3.83 -24.15 -30.68
N LEU A 494 -3.24 -23.61 -31.76
CA LEU A 494 -3.57 -22.27 -32.29
C LEU A 494 -5.05 -22.18 -32.74
N GLU A 495 -5.60 -23.24 -33.31
CA GLU A 495 -7.02 -23.30 -33.68
C GLU A 495 -7.97 -23.28 -32.47
N GLN A 496 -7.55 -23.87 -31.36
CA GLN A 496 -8.34 -23.89 -30.11
C GLN A 496 -8.23 -22.58 -29.33
N ASN A 497 -7.15 -21.80 -29.53
CA ASN A 497 -6.84 -20.57 -28.83
C ASN A 497 -6.68 -19.37 -29.79
N PRO A 498 -7.69 -19.01 -30.59
CA PRO A 498 -7.59 -17.99 -31.65
C PRO A 498 -7.41 -16.57 -31.14
N GLU A 499 -7.57 -16.33 -29.83
CA GLU A 499 -7.32 -15.04 -29.17
C GLU A 499 -5.86 -14.76 -28.88
N ILE A 500 -4.96 -15.73 -28.95
CA ILE A 500 -3.54 -15.54 -28.73
C ILE A 500 -2.97 -14.79 -29.93
N THR A 501 -2.54 -13.55 -29.69
CA THR A 501 -1.92 -12.68 -30.72
C THR A 501 -0.45 -12.40 -30.44
N GLU A 502 -0.01 -12.61 -29.19
CA GLU A 502 1.35 -12.42 -28.72
C GLU A 502 1.55 -13.30 -27.49
N MET A 503 2.72 -13.93 -27.34
CA MET A 503 3.12 -14.63 -26.12
C MET A 503 3.67 -13.62 -25.12
N GLU A 504 3.03 -13.50 -24.00
CA GLU A 504 3.56 -12.76 -22.86
C GLU A 504 4.56 -13.63 -22.09
N ASP A 505 5.36 -13.01 -21.20
CA ASP A 505 6.38 -13.72 -20.41
C ASP A 505 5.76 -14.87 -19.58
N GLU A 506 4.50 -14.71 -19.17
CA GLU A 506 3.72 -15.69 -18.42
C GLU A 506 3.43 -16.95 -19.25
N ASP A 507 3.02 -16.78 -20.51
CA ASP A 507 2.71 -17.89 -21.41
C ASP A 507 3.98 -18.68 -21.75
N VAL A 508 5.08 -17.96 -22.01
CA VAL A 508 6.40 -18.58 -22.27
C VAL A 508 6.86 -19.37 -21.04
N THR A 509 6.69 -18.82 -19.83
CA THR A 509 7.01 -19.52 -18.59
C THR A 509 6.20 -20.80 -18.45
N GLU A 510 4.90 -20.76 -18.73
CA GLU A 510 4.02 -21.93 -18.66
C GLU A 510 4.48 -23.03 -19.63
N ILE A 511 4.84 -22.65 -20.84
CA ILE A 511 5.35 -23.58 -21.86
C ILE A 511 6.64 -24.23 -21.37
N ILE A 512 7.64 -23.44 -20.95
CA ILE A 512 8.94 -23.92 -20.49
C ILE A 512 8.76 -24.91 -19.33
N LEU A 513 7.92 -24.59 -18.36
CA LEU A 513 7.71 -25.42 -17.19
C LEU A 513 6.92 -26.69 -17.50
N SER A 514 5.97 -26.63 -18.42
CA SER A 514 5.26 -27.82 -18.89
C SER A 514 6.23 -28.83 -19.54
N TYR A 515 7.23 -28.30 -20.28
CA TYR A 515 8.28 -29.16 -20.85
C TYR A 515 9.25 -29.69 -19.80
N TYR A 516 9.60 -28.91 -18.81
CA TYR A 516 10.46 -29.38 -17.73
C TYR A 516 9.78 -30.50 -16.93
N ASP A 517 8.50 -30.33 -16.64
CA ASP A 517 7.68 -31.36 -15.95
C ASP A 517 7.57 -32.65 -16.77
N ALA A 518 7.34 -32.50 -18.07
CA ALA A 518 7.32 -33.61 -19.00
C ALA A 518 8.66 -34.37 -19.07
N TYR A 519 9.75 -33.62 -19.04
CA TYR A 519 11.09 -34.19 -18.99
C TYR A 519 11.34 -34.97 -17.69
N LEU A 520 10.95 -34.42 -16.54
CA LEU A 520 11.07 -35.10 -15.24
C LEU A 520 10.20 -36.36 -15.21
N GLN A 521 8.97 -36.32 -15.73
CA GLN A 521 8.09 -37.48 -15.83
C GLN A 521 8.70 -38.54 -16.73
N TYR A 522 9.23 -38.14 -17.90
CA TYR A 522 9.91 -39.08 -18.81
C TYR A 522 11.14 -39.72 -18.17
N GLN A 523 11.91 -38.99 -17.39
CA GLN A 523 13.04 -39.56 -16.63
C GLN A 523 12.61 -40.57 -15.56
N GLN A 524 11.44 -40.36 -14.94
CA GLN A 524 10.95 -41.21 -13.87
C GLN A 524 10.29 -42.52 -14.37
N ASP A 525 9.45 -42.46 -15.39
CA ASP A 525 8.62 -43.55 -15.83
C ASP A 525 8.70 -43.90 -17.34
N GLY A 526 9.43 -43.08 -18.10
CA GLY A 526 9.60 -43.26 -19.54
C GLY A 526 8.39 -42.85 -20.37
N THR A 527 7.42 -42.14 -19.78
CA THR A 527 6.21 -41.68 -20.47
C THR A 527 6.16 -40.16 -20.53
N LEU A 528 5.66 -39.62 -21.64
CA LEU A 528 5.40 -38.18 -21.77
C LEU A 528 3.93 -37.88 -21.48
N PRO A 529 3.59 -36.74 -20.88
CA PRO A 529 2.21 -36.29 -20.72
C PRO A 529 1.52 -36.09 -22.08
N ASP A 530 0.25 -36.49 -22.17
CA ASP A 530 -0.56 -36.36 -23.40
C ASP A 530 -1.02 -34.89 -23.65
N ASP A 531 -0.87 -34.00 -22.67
CA ASP A 531 -1.44 -32.64 -22.63
C ASP A 531 -0.39 -31.51 -22.74
N LEU A 532 0.76 -31.82 -23.32
CA LEU A 532 1.78 -30.78 -23.56
C LEU A 532 1.28 -29.73 -24.56
N PRO A 533 1.49 -28.41 -24.30
CA PRO A 533 1.08 -27.35 -25.21
C PRO A 533 1.76 -27.49 -26.59
N PHE A 534 3.01 -27.95 -26.62
CA PHE A 534 3.75 -28.29 -27.82
C PHE A 534 4.42 -29.66 -27.62
N PRO A 535 4.37 -30.61 -28.57
CA PRO A 535 4.88 -31.95 -28.37
C PRO A 535 6.42 -31.99 -28.34
N LEU A 536 6.98 -32.84 -27.49
CA LEU A 536 8.39 -33.16 -27.51
C LEU A 536 8.69 -34.27 -28.55
N PRO A 537 9.79 -34.16 -29.30
CA PRO A 537 10.18 -35.20 -30.24
C PRO A 537 10.55 -36.49 -29.47
N GLY A 538 9.88 -37.59 -29.74
CA GLY A 538 10.25 -38.91 -29.27
C GLY A 538 9.29 -39.62 -28.32
N GLY A 539 8.12 -39.06 -27.99
CA GLY A 539 7.06 -39.78 -27.31
C GLY A 539 6.35 -40.73 -28.28
N GLU A 540 6.74 -41.99 -28.35
CA GLU A 540 5.90 -43.02 -28.97
C GLU A 540 4.59 -43.10 -28.17
N SER A 541 3.52 -42.45 -28.69
CA SER A 541 2.18 -42.81 -28.24
C SER A 541 1.95 -44.27 -28.68
N ASP A 542 2.13 -45.22 -27.76
CA ASP A 542 1.60 -46.55 -27.94
C ASP A 542 0.07 -46.45 -28.01
N GLY A 543 -0.40 -46.01 -29.18
CA GLY A 543 -1.81 -45.98 -29.51
C GLY A 543 -2.30 -47.41 -29.72
N GLU A 544 -3.18 -47.88 -28.80
CA GLU A 544 -4.12 -48.94 -29.14
C GLU A 544 -5.27 -48.41 -30.02
#